data_79a9973a1b7f6466e04453342e355320
#
_entry.id   79a9973a1b7f6466e04453342e355320
#
_cell.length_a   1.000
_cell.length_b   1.000
_cell.length_c   1.000
_cell.angle_alpha   90.00
_cell.angle_beta   90.00
_cell.angle_gamma   90.00
#
_symmetry.space_group_name_H-M   'P 1'
#
loop_
_entity.id
_entity.type
_entity.pdbx_description
1 polymer ?
#
loop_
_entity_poly.entity_id
_entity_poly.type
_entity_poly.pdbx_seq_one_letter_code
_entity_poly.pdbx_strand_id
1 'polypeptide(L)'
;MNWETVIGLETHVELATKSKIFCACTTAFGGAPNTHCCPVCTGMPGALPVLNGKVVEYAVRAALALGCTVTRYSRFDRKNYFDPDLPKAYQISQLYLPIGRDGTVEVGGRTVGIHELHMEEDAGKLIHDPWTEQTKIDYNRCGVPLIEIVTEPDFRTAEEVVAYLEWLRETLQYLGVSDCKMQEGSLRCDVNLSVRPAGSDTLGTRTELKNLSSFKAIRRAIGYEARRQIERLEAGGRVVQETRRWDENKDASYPMRSKEDAQDYRYFPEPDLPPLELSEAYIQALRASQPELAAAKRARYQAVWGLGSYDAEMLTSQKALARFFEETVALGAEPKQAANWLMGPVLAQLSAHGLEARDMALTPPTLARLIQLVKEGRLNRNTAVRVCEAVFETDGDVDAYVAAHGLAQVSDAGLVAQVVEQVLSANEKSVADYRSGKEKAFGFLVGQVMRQLRGQAAPAVVRQVLLEQLAEQ
;
A
#
# COMPACT_ATOMS: atom_id res chain seq x y z
N MET A 1 2.83 -16.36 -36.93
CA MET A 1 2.46 -14.94 -37.03
C MET A 1 2.92 -14.27 -35.75
N ASN A 2 3.40 -13.02 -35.78
CA ASN A 2 3.74 -12.33 -34.51
C ASN A 2 2.46 -11.65 -33.99
N TRP A 3 2.11 -11.91 -32.73
CA TRP A 3 0.88 -11.42 -32.11
C TRP A 3 1.18 -10.35 -31.08
N GLU A 4 0.31 -9.37 -30.96
CA GLU A 4 0.32 -8.34 -29.93
C GLU A 4 -0.93 -8.45 -29.07
N THR A 5 -0.76 -8.41 -27.76
CA THR A 5 -1.87 -8.35 -26.80
C THR A 5 -2.30 -6.90 -26.60
N VAL A 6 -3.60 -6.67 -26.51
CA VAL A 6 -4.19 -5.35 -26.26
C VAL A 6 -5.11 -5.47 -25.05
N ILE A 7 -4.83 -4.69 -24.01
CA ILE A 7 -5.49 -4.81 -22.73
C ILE A 7 -5.98 -3.46 -22.23
N GLY A 8 -7.23 -3.42 -21.76
CA GLY A 8 -7.84 -2.35 -20.99
C GLY A 8 -8.33 -2.89 -19.65
N LEU A 9 -8.50 -2.01 -18.67
CA LEU A 9 -8.91 -2.36 -17.31
C LEU A 9 -10.16 -1.61 -16.88
N GLU A 10 -11.00 -2.28 -16.12
CA GLU A 10 -12.07 -1.72 -15.31
C GLU A 10 -11.73 -1.99 -13.85
N THR A 11 -11.50 -0.93 -13.06
CA THR A 11 -11.06 -1.04 -11.68
C THR A 11 -12.07 -0.39 -10.75
N HIS A 12 -12.68 -1.21 -9.89
CA HIS A 12 -13.62 -0.76 -8.87
C HIS A 12 -12.89 -0.56 -7.54
N VAL A 13 -13.13 0.57 -6.89
CA VAL A 13 -12.47 0.95 -5.65
C VAL A 13 -13.53 1.42 -4.63
N GLU A 14 -13.64 0.71 -3.51
CA GLU A 14 -14.46 1.16 -2.39
C GLU A 14 -13.80 2.37 -1.72
N LEU A 15 -14.59 3.44 -1.51
CA LEU A 15 -14.10 4.65 -0.89
C LEU A 15 -14.16 4.56 0.65
N ALA A 16 -13.09 4.96 1.32
CA ALA A 16 -12.93 4.91 2.78
C ALA A 16 -13.76 5.98 3.51
N THR A 17 -15.03 6.11 3.18
CA THR A 17 -15.98 6.98 3.89
C THR A 17 -16.55 6.26 5.11
N LYS A 18 -17.01 7.02 6.12
CA LYS A 18 -17.63 6.45 7.32
C LYS A 18 -19.06 5.97 7.08
N SER A 19 -19.73 6.52 6.08
CA SER A 19 -21.10 6.19 5.72
C SER A 19 -21.23 5.92 4.22
N LYS A 20 -22.28 5.21 3.86
CA LYS A 20 -22.60 4.83 2.48
C LYS A 20 -22.85 6.04 1.58
N ILE A 21 -22.90 5.79 0.25
CA ILE A 21 -23.01 6.87 -0.74
C ILE A 21 -24.33 7.65 -0.63
N PHE A 22 -25.43 6.97 -0.33
CA PHE A 22 -26.79 7.58 -0.35
C PHE A 22 -27.55 7.48 0.98
N CYS A 23 -26.92 6.99 2.06
CA CYS A 23 -27.50 6.91 3.40
C CYS A 23 -26.45 6.98 4.52
N ALA A 24 -26.92 7.02 5.77
CA ALA A 24 -26.03 7.13 6.94
C ALA A 24 -25.52 5.78 7.49
N CYS A 25 -25.85 4.64 6.86
CA CYS A 25 -25.32 3.35 7.31
C CYS A 25 -23.79 3.31 7.24
N THR A 26 -23.18 2.60 8.19
CA THR A 26 -21.72 2.41 8.21
C THR A 26 -21.24 1.61 7.01
N THR A 27 -20.01 1.92 6.58
CA THR A 27 -19.25 1.16 5.58
C THR A 27 -18.28 0.16 6.21
N ALA A 28 -18.29 0.00 7.53
CA ALA A 28 -17.34 -0.88 8.23
C ALA A 28 -17.45 -2.33 7.73
N PHE A 29 -16.29 -2.92 7.42
CA PHE A 29 -16.17 -4.32 6.99
C PHE A 29 -16.37 -5.28 8.18
N GLY A 30 -16.91 -6.49 7.91
CA GLY A 30 -16.94 -7.59 8.87
C GLY A 30 -18.09 -7.57 9.88
N GLY A 31 -19.11 -6.72 9.70
CA GLY A 31 -20.33 -6.76 10.52
C GLY A 31 -21.16 -8.03 10.32
N ALA A 32 -22.00 -8.40 11.28
CA ALA A 32 -22.94 -9.48 11.11
C ALA A 32 -23.86 -9.24 9.90
N PRO A 33 -24.21 -10.27 9.11
CA PRO A 33 -24.99 -10.09 7.91
C PRO A 33 -26.29 -9.28 8.11
N ASN A 34 -26.56 -8.36 7.22
CA ASN A 34 -27.77 -7.51 7.22
C ASN A 34 -27.93 -6.60 8.44
N THR A 35 -26.84 -6.22 9.12
CA THR A 35 -26.87 -5.27 10.25
C THR A 35 -26.50 -3.84 9.86
N HIS A 36 -25.83 -3.64 8.72
CA HIS A 36 -25.45 -2.34 8.20
C HIS A 36 -26.39 -1.88 7.07
N CYS A 37 -27.69 -2.00 7.30
CA CYS A 37 -28.74 -1.73 6.29
C CYS A 37 -29.80 -0.78 6.86
N CYS A 38 -30.42 -0.01 5.95
CA CYS A 38 -31.57 0.83 6.25
C CYS A 38 -32.55 0.82 5.05
N PRO A 39 -33.76 1.38 5.19
CA PRO A 39 -34.73 1.45 4.09
C PRO A 39 -34.18 2.05 2.79
N VAL A 40 -33.21 2.98 2.85
CA VAL A 40 -32.64 3.60 1.64
C VAL A 40 -31.75 2.60 0.89
N CYS A 41 -30.74 2.03 1.52
CA CYS A 41 -29.82 1.10 0.84
C CYS A 41 -30.44 -0.25 0.49
N THR A 42 -31.58 -0.61 1.11
CA THR A 42 -32.36 -1.81 0.77
C THR A 42 -33.53 -1.51 -0.19
N GLY A 43 -33.68 -0.26 -0.65
CA GLY A 43 -34.65 0.11 -1.68
C GLY A 43 -36.11 0.00 -1.26
N MET A 44 -36.41 0.26 0.01
CA MET A 44 -37.81 0.21 0.49
C MET A 44 -38.65 1.32 -0.12
N PRO A 45 -39.92 1.07 -0.43
CA PRO A 45 -40.81 2.08 -1.00
C PRO A 45 -40.88 3.36 -0.15
N GLY A 46 -40.74 4.51 -0.82
CA GLY A 46 -40.77 5.83 -0.18
C GLY A 46 -39.43 6.31 0.41
N ALA A 47 -38.39 5.48 0.39
CA ALA A 47 -37.03 5.90 0.78
C ALA A 47 -36.34 6.65 -0.38
N LEU A 48 -35.71 7.78 -0.09
CA LEU A 48 -34.97 8.59 -1.05
C LEU A 48 -33.48 8.64 -0.76
N PRO A 49 -32.62 8.61 -1.79
CA PRO A 49 -31.18 8.73 -1.65
C PRO A 49 -30.76 10.16 -1.28
N VAL A 50 -29.69 10.30 -0.47
CA VAL A 50 -29.05 11.59 -0.19
C VAL A 50 -27.55 11.43 -0.40
N LEU A 51 -27.00 12.17 -1.37
CA LEU A 51 -25.58 12.05 -1.76
C LEU A 51 -24.63 12.45 -0.62
N ASN A 52 -23.69 11.58 -0.34
CA ASN A 52 -22.62 11.84 0.61
C ASN A 52 -21.54 12.74 -0.02
N GLY A 53 -21.41 13.97 0.47
CA GLY A 53 -20.43 14.94 -0.03
C GLY A 53 -18.97 14.46 0.07
N LYS A 54 -18.63 13.57 1.03
CA LYS A 54 -17.28 13.02 1.14
C LYS A 54 -16.93 12.06 0.00
N VAL A 55 -17.92 11.37 -0.54
CA VAL A 55 -17.75 10.53 -1.75
C VAL A 55 -17.37 11.40 -2.94
N VAL A 56 -18.05 12.53 -3.12
CA VAL A 56 -17.73 13.49 -4.19
C VAL A 56 -16.30 14.03 -4.03
N GLU A 57 -15.94 14.44 -2.82
CA GLU A 57 -14.56 14.90 -2.54
C GLU A 57 -13.53 13.85 -2.91
N TYR A 58 -13.74 12.60 -2.51
CA TYR A 58 -12.80 11.51 -2.77
C TYR A 58 -12.72 11.15 -4.25
N ALA A 59 -13.84 11.13 -4.95
CA ALA A 59 -13.88 10.90 -6.39
C ALA A 59 -13.14 12.00 -7.17
N VAL A 60 -13.34 13.28 -6.81
CA VAL A 60 -12.62 14.41 -7.42
C VAL A 60 -11.13 14.32 -7.14
N ARG A 61 -10.72 13.98 -5.91
CA ARG A 61 -9.29 13.79 -5.58
C ARG A 61 -8.65 12.68 -6.43
N ALA A 62 -9.34 11.55 -6.58
CA ALA A 62 -8.88 10.46 -7.44
C ALA A 62 -8.79 10.89 -8.91
N ALA A 63 -9.83 11.54 -9.45
CA ALA A 63 -9.83 12.06 -10.82
C ALA A 63 -8.66 13.02 -11.09
N LEU A 64 -8.40 13.94 -10.15
CA LEU A 64 -7.27 14.88 -10.26
C LEU A 64 -5.91 14.16 -10.25
N ALA A 65 -5.74 13.13 -9.43
CA ALA A 65 -4.49 12.35 -9.37
C ALA A 65 -4.27 11.48 -10.62
N LEU A 66 -5.37 11.08 -11.27
CA LEU A 66 -5.36 10.34 -12.53
C LEU A 66 -5.25 11.27 -13.77
N GLY A 67 -5.03 12.56 -13.57
CA GLY A 67 -4.93 13.53 -14.66
C GLY A 67 -6.23 13.77 -15.42
N CYS A 68 -7.37 13.36 -14.86
CA CYS A 68 -8.67 13.55 -15.51
C CYS A 68 -9.12 15.01 -15.50
N THR A 69 -9.88 15.37 -16.53
CA THR A 69 -10.72 16.54 -16.52
C THR A 69 -11.95 16.28 -15.65
N VAL A 70 -12.11 17.07 -14.57
CA VAL A 70 -13.26 16.94 -13.68
C VAL A 70 -14.51 17.54 -14.35
N THR A 71 -15.58 16.77 -14.41
CA THR A 71 -16.88 17.19 -14.98
C THR A 71 -17.57 18.13 -14.01
N ARG A 72 -17.67 19.41 -14.33
CA ARG A 72 -18.26 20.42 -13.45
C ARG A 72 -19.76 20.31 -13.28
N TYR A 73 -20.46 19.79 -14.30
CA TYR A 73 -21.87 19.46 -14.27
C TYR A 73 -22.01 17.96 -14.48
N SER A 74 -22.21 17.23 -13.41
CA SER A 74 -22.27 15.79 -13.38
C SER A 74 -23.65 15.34 -12.87
N ARG A 75 -24.08 14.13 -13.22
CA ARG A 75 -25.32 13.56 -12.71
C ARG A 75 -25.21 12.06 -12.58
N PHE A 76 -26.12 11.51 -11.79
CA PHE A 76 -26.30 10.07 -11.68
C PHE A 76 -27.35 9.56 -12.68
N ASP A 77 -27.19 8.30 -13.06
CA ASP A 77 -28.08 7.54 -13.92
C ASP A 77 -28.46 6.22 -13.23
N ARG A 78 -29.63 5.68 -13.55
CA ARG A 78 -30.05 4.33 -13.14
C ARG A 78 -29.60 3.30 -14.15
N LYS A 79 -28.82 2.32 -13.70
CA LYS A 79 -28.44 1.11 -14.43
C LYS A 79 -29.39 -0.01 -14.00
N ASN A 80 -30.35 -0.37 -14.84
CA ASN A 80 -31.44 -1.27 -14.45
C ASN A 80 -31.05 -2.74 -14.71
N TYR A 81 -31.03 -3.54 -13.68
CA TYR A 81 -30.90 -5.00 -13.72
C TYR A 81 -31.41 -5.57 -12.39
N PHE A 82 -31.71 -6.87 -12.36
CA PHE A 82 -32.47 -7.48 -11.26
C PHE A 82 -31.76 -8.69 -10.62
N ASP A 83 -30.46 -8.59 -10.41
CA ASP A 83 -29.73 -9.60 -9.63
C ASP A 83 -30.17 -9.54 -8.14
N PRO A 84 -30.22 -10.68 -7.43
CA PRO A 84 -30.75 -10.74 -6.05
C PRO A 84 -29.99 -9.88 -5.03
N ASP A 85 -28.72 -9.58 -5.28
CA ASP A 85 -27.90 -8.70 -4.46
C ASP A 85 -28.11 -7.22 -4.73
N LEU A 86 -29.00 -6.88 -5.67
CA LEU A 86 -29.39 -5.51 -6.00
C LEU A 86 -30.85 -5.26 -5.57
N PRO A 87 -31.11 -4.84 -4.30
CA PRO A 87 -32.47 -4.83 -3.73
C PRO A 87 -33.42 -3.84 -4.39
N LYS A 88 -32.92 -2.81 -5.05
CA LYS A 88 -33.69 -1.80 -5.77
C LYS A 88 -34.05 -2.22 -7.19
N ALA A 89 -33.46 -3.31 -7.72
CA ALA A 89 -33.51 -3.70 -9.12
C ALA A 89 -32.87 -2.66 -10.08
N TYR A 90 -32.08 -1.74 -9.53
CA TYR A 90 -31.20 -0.84 -10.28
C TYR A 90 -30.00 -0.43 -9.41
N GLN A 91 -28.91 -0.08 -10.04
CA GLN A 91 -27.74 0.54 -9.43
C GLN A 91 -27.70 2.02 -9.82
N ILE A 92 -27.46 2.90 -8.84
CA ILE A 92 -27.18 4.30 -9.12
C ILE A 92 -25.70 4.41 -9.48
N SER A 93 -25.44 4.89 -10.70
CA SER A 93 -24.11 5.01 -11.30
C SER A 93 -24.05 6.29 -12.16
N GLN A 94 -23.03 6.45 -13.01
CA GLN A 94 -22.89 7.59 -13.91
C GLN A 94 -22.47 7.09 -15.30
N LEU A 95 -23.36 7.14 -16.30
CA LEU A 95 -23.01 6.76 -17.67
C LEU A 95 -22.67 7.96 -18.53
N TYR A 96 -23.55 8.97 -18.55
CA TYR A 96 -23.45 10.06 -19.52
C TYR A 96 -22.56 11.21 -19.08
N LEU A 97 -22.48 11.47 -17.78
CA LEU A 97 -21.72 12.58 -17.20
C LEU A 97 -20.89 12.11 -15.99
N PRO A 98 -19.90 11.21 -16.21
CA PRO A 98 -19.03 10.74 -15.14
C PRO A 98 -18.23 11.88 -14.54
N ILE A 99 -17.80 11.72 -13.27
CA ILE A 99 -17.11 12.78 -12.52
C ILE A 99 -15.72 13.12 -13.09
N GLY A 100 -15.07 12.19 -13.78
CA GLY A 100 -13.75 12.40 -14.41
C GLY A 100 -13.68 11.80 -15.80
N ARG A 101 -12.93 12.42 -16.71
CA ARG A 101 -12.73 11.97 -18.11
C ARG A 101 -11.36 12.31 -18.63
N ASP A 102 -10.98 11.60 -19.68
CA ASP A 102 -9.83 11.94 -20.54
C ASP A 102 -8.55 12.18 -19.73
N GLY A 103 -8.31 11.31 -18.74
CA GLY A 103 -7.11 11.35 -17.91
C GLY A 103 -5.92 10.73 -18.62
N THR A 104 -4.72 11.03 -18.12
CA THR A 104 -3.47 10.43 -18.60
C THR A 104 -2.48 10.30 -17.47
N VAL A 105 -1.85 9.14 -17.35
CA VAL A 105 -0.82 8.86 -16.34
C VAL A 105 0.38 8.17 -16.97
N GLU A 106 1.56 8.41 -16.40
CA GLU A 106 2.80 7.75 -16.79
C GLU A 106 3.19 6.71 -15.74
N VAL A 107 3.23 5.44 -16.11
CA VAL A 107 3.59 4.35 -15.20
C VAL A 107 4.52 3.36 -15.89
N GLY A 108 5.70 3.11 -15.29
CA GLY A 108 6.65 2.13 -15.82
C GLY A 108 7.17 2.44 -17.23
N GLY A 109 7.18 3.72 -17.63
CA GLY A 109 7.56 4.15 -18.99
C GLY A 109 6.45 3.99 -20.03
N ARG A 110 5.22 3.68 -19.59
CA ARG A 110 4.02 3.58 -20.43
C ARG A 110 3.08 4.75 -20.11
N THR A 111 2.63 5.44 -21.15
CA THR A 111 1.49 6.37 -21.06
C THR A 111 0.20 5.57 -21.08
N VAL A 112 -0.65 5.75 -20.08
CA VAL A 112 -1.95 5.08 -19.93
C VAL A 112 -3.04 6.14 -19.94
N GLY A 113 -3.97 6.04 -20.89
CA GLY A 113 -5.18 6.84 -20.95
C GLY A 113 -6.20 6.35 -19.91
N ILE A 114 -6.82 7.28 -19.23
CA ILE A 114 -7.99 7.02 -18.38
C ILE A 114 -9.22 7.52 -19.13
N HIS A 115 -10.01 6.60 -19.63
CA HIS A 115 -11.21 6.93 -20.40
C HIS A 115 -12.19 7.72 -19.55
N GLU A 116 -12.52 7.14 -18.38
CA GLU A 116 -13.42 7.77 -17.41
C GLU A 116 -13.20 7.27 -15.98
N LEU A 117 -13.69 8.06 -15.04
CA LEU A 117 -13.88 7.72 -13.66
C LEU A 117 -15.31 8.13 -13.27
N HIS A 118 -16.09 7.20 -12.75
CA HIS A 118 -17.43 7.50 -12.29
C HIS A 118 -17.71 6.99 -10.88
N MET A 119 -18.70 7.60 -10.23
CA MET A 119 -19.17 7.22 -8.90
C MET A 119 -20.33 6.27 -9.03
N GLU A 120 -20.39 5.26 -8.18
CA GLU A 120 -21.49 4.32 -8.10
C GLU A 120 -21.64 3.72 -6.71
N GLU A 121 -22.72 2.96 -6.51
CA GLU A 121 -22.93 2.18 -5.29
C GLU A 121 -22.57 0.71 -5.50
N ASP A 122 -22.03 0.05 -4.48
CA ASP A 122 -21.78 -1.39 -4.53
C ASP A 122 -23.10 -2.18 -4.32
N ALA A 123 -23.15 -3.39 -4.86
CA ALA A 123 -24.21 -4.37 -4.63
C ALA A 123 -24.00 -5.14 -3.32
N GLY A 124 -24.98 -5.91 -2.90
CA GLY A 124 -24.88 -6.85 -1.80
C GLY A 124 -23.92 -8.00 -2.09
N LYS A 125 -23.91 -8.98 -1.20
CA LYS A 125 -23.08 -10.18 -1.34
C LYS A 125 -23.97 -11.41 -1.39
N LEU A 126 -23.79 -12.23 -2.43
CA LEU A 126 -24.39 -13.56 -2.53
C LEU A 126 -23.50 -14.58 -1.82
N ILE A 127 -24.08 -15.34 -0.91
CA ILE A 127 -23.40 -16.39 -0.15
C ILE A 127 -24.06 -17.72 -0.55
N HIS A 128 -23.37 -18.44 -1.44
CA HIS A 128 -23.81 -19.74 -1.91
C HIS A 128 -23.39 -20.81 -0.90
N ASP A 129 -24.37 -21.57 -0.43
CA ASP A 129 -24.13 -22.72 0.44
C ASP A 129 -24.03 -23.99 -0.44
N PRO A 130 -22.85 -24.59 -0.57
CA PRO A 130 -22.66 -25.76 -1.45
C PRO A 130 -23.35 -27.02 -0.92
N TRP A 131 -23.77 -27.03 0.35
CA TRP A 131 -24.39 -28.21 0.99
C TRP A 131 -25.92 -28.20 0.90
N THR A 132 -26.53 -27.02 0.91
CA THR A 132 -27.98 -26.86 0.92
C THR A 132 -28.54 -26.35 -0.40
N GLU A 133 -27.70 -26.06 -1.38
CA GLU A 133 -28.05 -25.40 -2.65
C GLU A 133 -28.79 -24.05 -2.47
N GLN A 134 -28.72 -23.47 -1.28
CA GLN A 134 -29.33 -22.20 -0.96
C GLN A 134 -28.35 -21.05 -1.20
N THR A 135 -28.89 -19.93 -1.64
CA THR A 135 -28.16 -18.68 -1.73
C THR A 135 -28.74 -17.71 -0.69
N LYS A 136 -27.90 -17.28 0.26
CA LYS A 136 -28.21 -16.22 1.23
C LYS A 136 -27.71 -14.90 0.69
N ILE A 137 -28.36 -13.80 1.06
CA ILE A 137 -28.03 -12.45 0.62
C ILE A 137 -27.65 -11.63 1.83
N ASP A 138 -26.47 -11.00 1.78
CA ASP A 138 -26.01 -10.02 2.76
C ASP A 138 -25.98 -8.64 2.12
N TYR A 139 -26.84 -7.73 2.58
CA TYR A 139 -26.95 -6.36 2.08
C TYR A 139 -26.03 -5.36 2.80
N ASN A 140 -25.14 -5.80 3.68
CA ASN A 140 -24.22 -4.89 4.37
C ASN A 140 -23.40 -4.04 3.40
N ARG A 141 -23.00 -4.61 2.26
CA ARG A 141 -22.23 -3.91 1.24
C ARG A 141 -23.08 -3.04 0.31
N CYS A 142 -24.39 -3.29 0.18
CA CYS A 142 -25.28 -2.46 -0.65
C CYS A 142 -25.14 -0.98 -0.32
N GLY A 143 -24.83 -0.15 -1.31
CA GLY A 143 -24.66 1.29 -1.15
C GLY A 143 -23.32 1.71 -0.58
N VAL A 144 -22.36 0.81 -0.40
CA VAL A 144 -20.96 1.19 -0.14
C VAL A 144 -20.45 2.00 -1.33
N PRO A 145 -19.82 3.18 -1.11
CA PRO A 145 -19.40 4.03 -2.21
C PRO A 145 -18.28 3.40 -3.03
N LEU A 146 -18.46 3.37 -4.34
CA LEU A 146 -17.44 2.97 -5.30
C LEU A 146 -17.07 4.12 -6.23
N ILE A 147 -15.83 4.08 -6.71
CA ILE A 147 -15.45 4.65 -7.98
C ILE A 147 -15.05 3.52 -8.92
N GLU A 148 -15.49 3.60 -10.16
CA GLU A 148 -15.01 2.76 -11.25
C GLU A 148 -14.07 3.58 -12.12
N ILE A 149 -12.89 3.04 -12.42
CA ILE A 149 -11.85 3.66 -13.24
C ILE A 149 -11.68 2.78 -14.47
N VAL A 150 -11.99 3.35 -15.63
CA VAL A 150 -11.87 2.67 -16.92
C VAL A 150 -10.68 3.22 -17.68
N THR A 151 -9.74 2.35 -18.07
CA THR A 151 -8.58 2.75 -18.87
C THR A 151 -8.84 2.59 -20.36
N GLU A 152 -8.08 3.35 -21.16
CA GLU A 152 -7.94 3.00 -22.57
C GLU A 152 -7.18 1.65 -22.72
N PRO A 153 -7.32 0.95 -23.87
CA PRO A 153 -6.67 -0.35 -24.08
C PRO A 153 -5.19 -0.20 -24.45
N ASP A 154 -4.42 0.47 -23.60
CA ASP A 154 -3.05 0.88 -23.85
C ASP A 154 -2.00 -0.16 -23.41
N PHE A 155 -2.38 -1.10 -22.53
CA PHE A 155 -1.42 -2.11 -22.06
C PHE A 155 -1.18 -3.19 -23.10
N ARG A 156 0.05 -3.73 -23.10
CA ARG A 156 0.51 -4.79 -24.01
C ARG A 156 1.00 -6.03 -23.27
N THR A 157 1.37 -5.89 -22.01
CA THR A 157 1.90 -6.98 -21.18
C THR A 157 1.21 -7.04 -19.82
N ALA A 158 1.27 -8.22 -19.19
CA ALA A 158 0.78 -8.42 -17.83
C ALA A 158 1.60 -7.62 -16.80
N GLU A 159 2.88 -7.40 -17.07
CA GLU A 159 3.81 -6.62 -16.24
C GLU A 159 3.40 -5.16 -16.20
N GLU A 160 3.04 -4.56 -17.33
CA GLU A 160 2.53 -3.19 -17.42
C GLU A 160 1.23 -3.03 -16.63
N VAL A 161 0.31 -4.01 -16.74
CA VAL A 161 -0.94 -4.04 -15.98
C VAL A 161 -0.69 -4.08 -14.48
N VAL A 162 0.19 -4.97 -14.02
CA VAL A 162 0.51 -5.08 -12.60
C VAL A 162 1.19 -3.82 -12.08
N ALA A 163 2.13 -3.26 -12.82
CA ALA A 163 2.79 -2.00 -12.45
C ALA A 163 1.78 -0.84 -12.31
N TYR A 164 0.82 -0.75 -13.23
CA TYR A 164 -0.26 0.25 -13.14
C TYR A 164 -1.14 0.04 -11.91
N LEU A 165 -1.56 -1.20 -11.62
CA LEU A 165 -2.42 -1.49 -10.48
C LEU A 165 -1.71 -1.26 -9.14
N GLU A 166 -0.42 -1.56 -9.05
CA GLU A 166 0.41 -1.23 -7.89
C GLU A 166 0.53 0.28 -7.68
N TRP A 167 0.80 1.02 -8.75
CA TRP A 167 0.84 2.48 -8.74
C TRP A 167 -0.52 3.10 -8.37
N LEU A 168 -1.62 2.57 -8.94
CA LEU A 168 -2.97 3.05 -8.64
C LEU A 168 -3.31 2.84 -7.17
N ARG A 169 -3.07 1.64 -6.64
CA ARG A 169 -3.26 1.30 -5.23
C ARG A 169 -2.48 2.25 -4.32
N GLU A 170 -1.19 2.43 -4.58
CA GLU A 170 -0.34 3.34 -3.81
C GLU A 170 -0.86 4.77 -3.86
N THR A 171 -1.24 5.26 -5.05
CA THR A 171 -1.78 6.61 -5.24
C THR A 171 -3.06 6.83 -4.42
N LEU A 172 -4.03 5.92 -4.51
CA LEU A 172 -5.29 6.03 -3.78
C LEU A 172 -5.12 5.92 -2.26
N GLN A 173 -4.18 5.08 -1.79
CA GLN A 173 -3.81 5.00 -0.38
C GLN A 173 -3.15 6.30 0.11
N TYR A 174 -2.26 6.91 -0.68
CA TYR A 174 -1.63 8.19 -0.35
C TYR A 174 -2.64 9.34 -0.29
N LEU A 175 -3.59 9.36 -1.20
CA LEU A 175 -4.72 10.29 -1.15
C LEU A 175 -5.60 10.09 0.10
N GLY A 176 -5.60 8.88 0.65
CA GLY A 176 -6.47 8.49 1.77
C GLY A 176 -7.93 8.29 1.34
N VAL A 177 -8.17 7.99 0.06
CA VAL A 177 -9.52 7.79 -0.48
C VAL A 177 -9.98 6.33 -0.40
N SER A 178 -9.05 5.37 -0.30
CA SER A 178 -9.33 3.94 -0.15
C SER A 178 -8.16 3.22 0.55
N ASP A 179 -8.42 2.08 1.16
CA ASP A 179 -7.39 1.16 1.66
C ASP A 179 -6.92 0.17 0.59
N CYS A 180 -7.68 0.02 -0.51
CA CYS A 180 -7.35 -0.77 -1.69
C CYS A 180 -6.92 -2.21 -1.38
N LYS A 181 -7.67 -2.92 -0.55
CA LYS A 181 -7.43 -4.31 -0.17
C LYS A 181 -8.20 -5.27 -1.07
N MET A 182 -7.52 -6.00 -1.95
CA MET A 182 -8.16 -6.98 -2.84
C MET A 182 -8.83 -8.12 -2.07
N GLN A 183 -8.25 -8.56 -0.94
CA GLN A 183 -8.77 -9.65 -0.12
C GLN A 183 -10.10 -9.31 0.56
N GLU A 184 -10.31 -8.04 0.89
CA GLU A 184 -11.57 -7.53 1.46
C GLU A 184 -12.55 -7.05 0.39
N GLY A 185 -12.10 -6.98 -0.88
CA GLY A 185 -12.89 -6.55 -2.04
C GLY A 185 -12.95 -5.05 -2.24
N SER A 186 -12.18 -4.26 -1.46
CA SER A 186 -12.13 -2.80 -1.64
C SER A 186 -11.31 -2.33 -2.85
N LEU A 187 -10.60 -3.26 -3.52
CA LEU A 187 -10.03 -3.09 -4.85
C LEU A 187 -10.36 -4.33 -5.68
N ARG A 188 -11.06 -4.14 -6.79
CA ARG A 188 -11.40 -5.20 -7.77
C ARG A 188 -10.97 -4.75 -9.14
N CYS A 189 -10.53 -5.67 -9.97
CA CYS A 189 -10.11 -5.35 -11.33
C CYS A 189 -10.62 -6.42 -12.30
N ASP A 190 -11.30 -5.98 -13.33
CA ASP A 190 -11.67 -6.77 -14.49
C ASP A 190 -10.74 -6.42 -15.64
N VAL A 191 -10.33 -7.44 -16.41
CA VAL A 191 -9.37 -7.29 -17.49
C VAL A 191 -10.06 -7.53 -18.82
N ASN A 192 -10.05 -6.53 -19.69
CA ASN A 192 -10.50 -6.63 -21.07
C ASN A 192 -9.30 -6.92 -21.98
N LEU A 193 -9.28 -8.08 -22.63
CA LEU A 193 -8.14 -8.54 -23.40
C LEU A 193 -8.55 -8.98 -24.81
N SER A 194 -7.77 -8.56 -25.81
CA SER A 194 -7.80 -9.08 -27.17
C SER A 194 -6.38 -9.29 -27.68
N VAL A 195 -6.24 -10.07 -28.77
CA VAL A 195 -4.97 -10.21 -29.49
C VAL A 195 -5.15 -9.78 -30.94
N ARG A 196 -4.11 -9.19 -31.52
CA ARG A 196 -4.07 -8.77 -32.93
C ARG A 196 -2.70 -9.09 -33.56
N PRO A 197 -2.58 -9.19 -34.87
CA PRO A 197 -1.29 -9.25 -35.52
C PRO A 197 -0.45 -8.02 -35.16
N ALA A 198 0.82 -8.21 -34.84
CA ALA A 198 1.71 -7.12 -34.46
C ALA A 198 1.81 -6.08 -35.59
N GLY A 199 1.65 -4.81 -35.24
CA GLY A 199 1.61 -3.68 -36.18
C GLY A 199 0.26 -3.44 -36.86
N SER A 200 -0.80 -4.17 -36.50
CA SER A 200 -2.17 -3.89 -36.96
C SER A 200 -2.83 -2.83 -36.09
N ASP A 201 -3.54 -1.88 -36.71
CA ASP A 201 -4.37 -0.90 -35.99
C ASP A 201 -5.77 -1.45 -35.64
N THR A 202 -6.17 -2.57 -36.25
CA THR A 202 -7.48 -3.17 -36.00
C THR A 202 -7.46 -4.00 -34.72
N LEU A 203 -8.35 -3.67 -33.79
CA LEU A 203 -8.51 -4.44 -32.55
C LEU A 203 -9.06 -5.84 -32.81
N GLY A 204 -8.59 -6.82 -32.06
CA GLY A 204 -9.15 -8.16 -32.02
C GLY A 204 -10.46 -8.25 -31.26
N THR A 205 -11.06 -9.45 -31.22
CA THR A 205 -12.25 -9.71 -30.41
C THR A 205 -11.91 -9.74 -28.93
N ARG A 206 -12.57 -8.88 -28.16
CA ARG A 206 -12.35 -8.72 -26.71
C ARG A 206 -12.98 -9.86 -25.91
N THR A 207 -12.27 -10.34 -24.91
CA THR A 207 -12.84 -11.11 -23.78
C THR A 207 -12.63 -10.35 -22.48
N GLU A 208 -13.58 -10.45 -21.58
CA GLU A 208 -13.55 -9.88 -20.25
C GLU A 208 -13.17 -10.98 -19.24
N LEU A 209 -12.14 -10.74 -18.42
CA LEU A 209 -11.71 -11.66 -17.36
C LEU A 209 -12.15 -11.15 -16.01
N LYS A 210 -12.89 -11.97 -15.27
CA LYS A 210 -13.41 -11.67 -13.93
C LYS A 210 -12.89 -12.63 -12.86
N ASN A 211 -13.16 -12.31 -11.59
CA ASN A 211 -12.76 -13.12 -10.44
C ASN A 211 -11.24 -13.19 -10.23
N LEU A 212 -10.58 -12.04 -10.36
CA LEU A 212 -9.14 -11.88 -10.23
C LEU A 212 -8.83 -11.40 -8.80
N SER A 213 -8.41 -12.31 -7.92
CA SER A 213 -8.29 -12.07 -6.47
C SER A 213 -6.96 -11.46 -6.02
N SER A 214 -5.98 -11.38 -6.92
CA SER A 214 -4.63 -10.88 -6.63
C SER A 214 -3.90 -10.41 -7.89
N PHE A 215 -2.90 -9.56 -7.76
CA PHE A 215 -2.04 -9.16 -8.88
C PHE A 215 -1.33 -10.35 -9.54
N LYS A 216 -1.02 -11.38 -8.74
CA LYS A 216 -0.49 -12.64 -9.26
C LYS A 216 -1.52 -13.39 -10.12
N ALA A 217 -2.79 -13.43 -9.68
CA ALA A 217 -3.87 -14.03 -10.46
C ALA A 217 -4.11 -13.25 -11.77
N ILE A 218 -4.10 -11.92 -11.73
CA ILE A 218 -4.21 -11.06 -12.92
C ILE A 218 -3.11 -11.40 -13.94
N ARG A 219 -1.85 -11.46 -13.52
CA ARG A 219 -0.72 -11.80 -14.40
C ARG A 219 -0.90 -13.16 -15.06
N ARG A 220 -1.29 -14.18 -14.29
CA ARG A 220 -1.51 -15.56 -14.79
C ARG A 220 -2.69 -15.61 -15.75
N ALA A 221 -3.79 -14.96 -15.42
CA ALA A 221 -4.99 -14.90 -16.25
C ALA A 221 -4.75 -14.25 -17.61
N ILE A 222 -4.04 -13.12 -17.63
CA ILE A 222 -3.64 -12.44 -18.87
C ILE A 222 -2.79 -13.36 -19.74
N GLY A 223 -1.76 -14.00 -19.17
CA GLY A 223 -0.90 -14.91 -19.90
C GLY A 223 -1.62 -16.14 -20.45
N TYR A 224 -2.57 -16.69 -19.69
CA TYR A 224 -3.41 -17.80 -20.14
C TYR A 224 -4.32 -17.39 -21.29
N GLU A 225 -5.06 -16.29 -21.12
CA GLU A 225 -6.05 -15.84 -22.09
C GLU A 225 -5.42 -15.41 -23.42
N ALA A 226 -4.31 -14.71 -23.37
CA ALA A 226 -3.56 -14.34 -24.57
C ALA A 226 -3.15 -15.59 -25.37
N ARG A 227 -2.59 -16.59 -24.72
CA ARG A 227 -2.23 -17.88 -25.38
C ARG A 227 -3.46 -18.57 -25.94
N ARG A 228 -4.54 -18.70 -25.18
CA ARG A 228 -5.79 -19.31 -25.63
C ARG A 228 -6.33 -18.67 -26.89
N GLN A 229 -6.34 -17.33 -26.96
CA GLN A 229 -6.81 -16.60 -28.14
C GLN A 229 -5.90 -16.83 -29.35
N ILE A 230 -4.58 -16.74 -29.16
CA ILE A 230 -3.59 -16.97 -30.21
C ILE A 230 -3.73 -18.38 -30.79
N GLU A 231 -3.71 -19.40 -29.94
CA GLU A 231 -3.85 -20.83 -30.35
C GLU A 231 -5.14 -21.05 -31.15
N ARG A 232 -6.25 -20.45 -30.70
CA ARG A 232 -7.53 -20.57 -31.41
C ARG A 232 -7.51 -19.91 -32.80
N LEU A 233 -6.90 -18.74 -32.91
CA LEU A 233 -6.78 -18.01 -34.18
C LEU A 233 -5.81 -18.73 -35.16
N GLU A 234 -4.71 -19.25 -34.65
CA GLU A 234 -3.73 -20.01 -35.46
C GLU A 234 -4.29 -21.34 -35.94
N ALA A 235 -5.20 -21.94 -35.20
CA ALA A 235 -5.96 -23.13 -35.62
C ALA A 235 -7.09 -22.80 -36.61
N GLY A 236 -7.23 -21.56 -37.10
CA GLY A 236 -8.28 -21.13 -38.02
C GLY A 236 -9.67 -20.94 -37.37
N GLY A 237 -9.75 -20.97 -36.04
CA GLY A 237 -10.98 -20.69 -35.29
C GLY A 237 -11.25 -19.18 -35.11
N ARG A 238 -12.28 -18.86 -34.32
CA ARG A 238 -12.65 -17.49 -33.98
C ARG A 238 -12.69 -17.31 -32.47
N VAL A 239 -12.24 -16.15 -32.00
CA VAL A 239 -12.47 -15.70 -30.61
C VAL A 239 -13.91 -15.18 -30.54
N VAL A 240 -14.63 -15.56 -29.49
CA VAL A 240 -15.99 -15.09 -29.20
C VAL A 240 -15.89 -13.99 -28.14
N GLN A 241 -16.67 -12.92 -28.31
CA GLN A 241 -16.79 -11.89 -27.29
C GLN A 241 -17.61 -12.42 -26.12
N GLU A 242 -16.96 -12.68 -25.02
CA GLU A 242 -17.55 -13.32 -23.84
C GLU A 242 -16.90 -12.83 -22.54
N THR A 243 -17.63 -12.95 -21.42
CA THR A 243 -17.08 -12.81 -20.07
C THR A 243 -16.62 -14.19 -19.60
N ARG A 244 -15.41 -14.24 -19.06
CA ARG A 244 -14.76 -15.46 -18.56
C ARG A 244 -14.36 -15.31 -17.10
N ARG A 245 -14.64 -16.35 -16.30
CA ARG A 245 -14.22 -16.42 -14.90
C ARG A 245 -12.87 -17.11 -14.80
N TRP A 246 -11.94 -16.48 -14.08
CA TRP A 246 -10.67 -17.11 -13.71
C TRP A 246 -10.85 -18.08 -12.56
N ASP A 247 -10.28 -19.29 -12.69
CA ASP A 247 -10.17 -20.28 -11.64
C ASP A 247 -8.70 -20.40 -11.23
N GLU A 248 -8.35 -19.87 -10.08
CA GLU A 248 -6.96 -19.80 -9.60
C GLU A 248 -6.40 -21.17 -9.26
N ASN A 249 -7.25 -22.13 -8.85
CA ASN A 249 -6.83 -23.49 -8.53
C ASN A 249 -6.51 -24.33 -9.77
N LYS A 250 -7.21 -24.06 -10.86
CA LYS A 250 -7.02 -24.77 -12.14
C LYS A 250 -6.13 -24.04 -13.12
N ASP A 251 -5.74 -22.80 -12.80
CA ASP A 251 -4.94 -21.94 -13.67
C ASP A 251 -5.54 -21.75 -15.07
N ALA A 252 -6.86 -21.60 -15.14
CA ALA A 252 -7.62 -21.56 -16.37
C ALA A 252 -8.84 -20.63 -16.27
N SER A 253 -9.32 -20.14 -17.41
CA SER A 253 -10.56 -19.37 -17.49
C SER A 253 -11.69 -20.18 -18.13
N TYR A 254 -12.91 -19.93 -17.67
CA TYR A 254 -14.12 -20.58 -18.16
C TYR A 254 -15.16 -19.55 -18.59
N PRO A 255 -15.90 -19.79 -19.68
CA PRO A 255 -16.96 -18.86 -20.10
C PRO A 255 -18.07 -18.80 -19.06
N MET A 256 -18.56 -17.59 -18.80
CA MET A 256 -19.71 -17.33 -17.93
C MET A 256 -20.95 -17.03 -18.77
N ARG A 257 -20.86 -16.06 -19.67
CA ARG A 257 -21.93 -15.62 -20.57
C ARG A 257 -21.35 -15.14 -21.89
N SER A 258 -22.11 -15.25 -22.96
CA SER A 258 -21.78 -14.71 -24.27
C SER A 258 -22.42 -13.32 -24.48
N LYS A 259 -22.03 -12.65 -25.57
CA LYS A 259 -22.62 -11.36 -25.95
C LYS A 259 -24.11 -11.46 -26.29
N GLU A 260 -24.60 -12.64 -26.69
CA GLU A 260 -26.02 -12.88 -26.96
C GLU A 260 -26.90 -12.75 -25.70
N ASP A 261 -26.28 -12.93 -24.51
CA ASP A 261 -26.92 -12.71 -23.22
C ASP A 261 -26.71 -11.29 -22.66
N ALA A 262 -26.19 -10.35 -23.46
CA ALA A 262 -25.94 -8.98 -23.01
C ALA A 262 -27.24 -8.29 -22.62
N GLN A 263 -27.34 -7.88 -21.37
CA GLN A 263 -28.51 -7.17 -20.86
C GLN A 263 -28.49 -5.72 -21.38
N ASP A 264 -29.63 -5.25 -21.86
CA ASP A 264 -29.89 -3.83 -22.05
C ASP A 264 -30.26 -3.22 -20.70
N TYR A 265 -29.34 -2.46 -20.13
CA TYR A 265 -29.51 -1.83 -18.79
C TYR A 265 -30.52 -0.67 -18.82
N ARG A 266 -31.00 -0.23 -19.96
CA ARG A 266 -32.02 0.84 -20.11
C ARG A 266 -31.71 2.05 -19.21
N TYR A 267 -30.53 2.61 -19.36
CA TYR A 267 -30.07 3.75 -18.57
C TYR A 267 -31.00 4.96 -18.77
N PHE A 268 -31.32 5.64 -17.65
CA PHE A 268 -31.95 6.94 -17.65
C PHE A 268 -31.47 7.75 -16.41
N PRO A 269 -31.60 9.10 -16.45
CA PRO A 269 -31.18 9.94 -15.32
C PRO A 269 -31.86 9.54 -14.01
N GLU A 270 -31.10 9.51 -12.91
CA GLU A 270 -31.66 9.26 -11.57
C GLU A 270 -32.55 10.44 -11.13
N PRO A 271 -33.89 10.25 -11.03
CA PRO A 271 -34.79 11.37 -10.78
C PRO A 271 -34.75 11.86 -9.32
N ASP A 272 -34.29 11.04 -8.38
CA ASP A 272 -34.30 11.35 -6.95
C ASP A 272 -33.02 12.08 -6.51
N LEU A 273 -32.04 12.24 -7.39
CA LEU A 273 -30.81 12.99 -7.14
C LEU A 273 -30.73 14.20 -8.08
N PRO A 274 -30.57 15.42 -7.55
CA PRO A 274 -30.29 16.58 -8.37
C PRO A 274 -28.92 16.46 -9.06
N PRO A 275 -28.71 17.11 -10.21
CA PRO A 275 -27.40 17.24 -10.80
C PRO A 275 -26.37 17.82 -9.82
N LEU A 276 -25.14 17.33 -9.93
CA LEU A 276 -24.03 17.80 -9.13
C LEU A 276 -23.30 18.92 -9.87
N GLU A 277 -23.28 20.11 -9.28
CA GLU A 277 -22.57 21.27 -9.81
C GLU A 277 -21.31 21.52 -8.98
N LEU A 278 -20.14 21.39 -9.60
CA LEU A 278 -18.84 21.65 -8.97
C LEU A 278 -18.29 22.98 -9.43
N SER A 279 -18.07 23.91 -8.47
CA SER A 279 -17.41 25.17 -8.78
C SER A 279 -15.92 24.96 -9.09
N GLU A 280 -15.37 25.78 -9.98
CA GLU A 280 -13.92 25.77 -10.25
C GLU A 280 -13.10 26.01 -8.96
N ALA A 281 -13.57 26.90 -8.10
CA ALA A 281 -12.92 27.19 -6.81
C ALA A 281 -12.83 25.93 -5.92
N TYR A 282 -13.88 25.11 -5.88
CA TYR A 282 -13.87 23.84 -5.14
C TYR A 282 -12.84 22.86 -5.71
N ILE A 283 -12.83 22.68 -7.04
CA ILE A 283 -11.86 21.80 -7.71
C ILE A 283 -10.42 22.24 -7.45
N GLN A 284 -10.14 23.54 -7.57
CA GLN A 284 -8.80 24.09 -7.31
C GLN A 284 -8.38 23.97 -5.83
N ALA A 285 -9.31 24.13 -4.89
CA ALA A 285 -9.05 23.91 -3.47
C ALA A 285 -8.67 22.45 -3.19
N LEU A 286 -9.38 21.48 -3.80
CA LEU A 286 -9.03 20.06 -3.69
C LEU A 286 -7.68 19.74 -4.33
N ARG A 287 -7.38 20.32 -5.50
CA ARG A 287 -6.09 20.19 -6.17
C ARG A 287 -4.94 20.71 -5.28
N ALA A 288 -5.09 21.88 -4.72
CA ALA A 288 -4.07 22.50 -3.86
C ALA A 288 -3.85 21.74 -2.53
N SER A 289 -4.88 21.04 -2.05
CA SER A 289 -4.82 20.28 -0.79
C SER A 289 -4.46 18.79 -0.97
N GLN A 290 -4.10 18.36 -2.18
CA GLN A 290 -3.62 17.00 -2.38
C GLN A 290 -2.29 16.77 -1.66
N PRO A 291 -2.10 15.62 -0.99
CA PRO A 291 -0.82 15.29 -0.40
C PRO A 291 0.24 15.03 -1.49
N GLU A 292 1.50 15.19 -1.12
CA GLU A 292 2.59 14.72 -1.96
C GLU A 292 2.52 13.20 -2.10
N LEU A 293 2.44 12.73 -3.34
CA LEU A 293 2.32 11.30 -3.66
C LEU A 293 3.67 10.57 -3.54
N ALA A 294 3.62 9.25 -3.43
CA ALA A 294 4.79 8.41 -3.21
C ALA A 294 5.92 8.63 -4.24
N ALA A 295 5.59 8.76 -5.52
CA ALA A 295 6.58 8.99 -6.57
C ALA A 295 7.34 10.32 -6.38
N ALA A 296 6.64 11.40 -6.02
CA ALA A 296 7.24 12.70 -5.73
C ALA A 296 8.12 12.63 -4.48
N LYS A 297 7.64 11.93 -3.42
CA LYS A 297 8.45 11.70 -2.21
C LYS A 297 9.72 10.91 -2.53
N ARG A 298 9.66 9.84 -3.34
CA ARG A 298 10.84 9.07 -3.78
C ARG A 298 11.87 9.97 -4.46
N ALA A 299 11.44 10.77 -5.41
CA ALA A 299 12.32 11.72 -6.09
C ALA A 299 12.95 12.73 -5.11
N ARG A 300 12.15 13.28 -4.21
CA ARG A 300 12.62 14.21 -3.18
C ARG A 300 13.61 13.56 -2.20
N TYR A 301 13.34 12.33 -1.72
CA TYR A 301 14.24 11.61 -0.80
C TYR A 301 15.62 11.36 -1.43
N GLN A 302 15.64 11.03 -2.71
CA GLN A 302 16.90 10.88 -3.45
C GLN A 302 17.61 12.22 -3.66
N ALA A 303 16.89 13.24 -4.13
CA ALA A 303 17.49 14.53 -4.49
C ALA A 303 17.92 15.35 -3.27
N VAL A 304 17.11 15.37 -2.19
CA VAL A 304 17.34 16.24 -1.03
C VAL A 304 18.16 15.54 0.06
N TRP A 305 17.90 14.25 0.28
CA TRP A 305 18.52 13.50 1.37
C TRP A 305 19.56 12.46 0.91
N GLY A 306 19.80 12.36 -0.40
CA GLY A 306 20.81 11.46 -0.97
C GLY A 306 20.55 9.98 -0.71
N LEU A 307 19.27 9.58 -0.50
CA LEU A 307 18.92 8.18 -0.29
C LEU A 307 19.04 7.39 -1.59
N GLY A 308 19.40 6.10 -1.48
CA GLY A 308 19.36 5.19 -2.62
C GLY A 308 17.93 4.95 -3.11
N SER A 309 17.78 4.52 -4.36
CA SER A 309 16.47 4.20 -4.97
C SER A 309 15.70 3.18 -4.13
N TYR A 310 16.35 2.11 -3.71
CA TYR A 310 15.75 1.07 -2.87
C TYR A 310 15.27 1.61 -1.52
N ASP A 311 16.09 2.41 -0.82
CA ASP A 311 15.70 3.02 0.46
C ASP A 311 14.48 3.93 0.28
N ALA A 312 14.50 4.77 -0.75
CA ALA A 312 13.39 5.68 -1.04
C ALA A 312 12.10 4.93 -1.37
N GLU A 313 12.17 3.84 -2.12
CA GLU A 313 11.03 2.98 -2.45
C GLU A 313 10.44 2.31 -1.21
N MET A 314 11.28 1.68 -0.40
CA MET A 314 10.85 1.01 0.82
C MET A 314 10.20 1.96 1.83
N LEU A 315 10.81 3.13 2.06
CA LEU A 315 10.28 4.14 2.98
C LEU A 315 8.96 4.76 2.52
N THR A 316 8.71 4.80 1.22
CA THR A 316 7.47 5.33 0.65
C THR A 316 6.43 4.26 0.31
N SER A 317 6.73 2.98 0.55
CA SER A 317 5.80 1.87 0.26
C SER A 317 4.47 1.95 1.03
N GLN A 318 4.47 2.62 2.18
CA GLN A 318 3.30 2.93 2.98
C GLN A 318 3.33 4.40 3.41
N LYS A 319 2.19 5.08 3.28
CA LYS A 319 2.06 6.50 3.69
C LYS A 319 2.46 6.74 5.15
N ALA A 320 2.08 5.83 6.06
CA ALA A 320 2.41 5.93 7.47
C ALA A 320 3.93 5.83 7.72
N LEU A 321 4.61 4.93 7.00
CA LEU A 321 6.06 4.77 7.10
C LEU A 321 6.80 6.01 6.57
N ALA A 322 6.37 6.55 5.43
CA ALA A 322 6.94 7.78 4.88
C ALA A 322 6.78 8.97 5.84
N ARG A 323 5.59 9.10 6.43
CA ARG A 323 5.32 10.15 7.43
C ARG A 323 6.20 9.97 8.66
N PHE A 324 6.31 8.77 9.19
CA PHE A 324 7.16 8.46 10.34
C PHE A 324 8.62 8.83 10.06
N PHE A 325 9.12 8.46 8.88
CA PHE A 325 10.47 8.81 8.45
C PHE A 325 10.68 10.33 8.40
N GLU A 326 9.79 11.06 7.73
CA GLU A 326 9.86 12.52 7.61
C GLU A 326 9.83 13.22 8.97
N GLU A 327 8.96 12.80 9.87
CA GLU A 327 8.86 13.32 11.23
C GLU A 327 10.11 13.02 12.05
N THR A 328 10.71 11.82 11.91
CA THR A 328 11.96 11.46 12.58
C THR A 328 13.12 12.34 12.10
N VAL A 329 13.21 12.60 10.79
CA VAL A 329 14.21 13.52 10.21
C VAL A 329 13.98 14.96 10.66
N ALA A 330 12.73 15.41 10.71
CA ALA A 330 12.38 16.75 11.19
C ALA A 330 12.76 16.99 12.65
N LEU A 331 12.83 15.94 13.47
CA LEU A 331 13.31 15.97 14.86
C LEU A 331 14.84 15.96 14.98
N GLY A 332 15.58 16.05 13.88
CA GLY A 332 17.02 16.20 13.84
C GLY A 332 17.82 14.90 13.64
N ALA A 333 17.12 13.79 13.37
CA ALA A 333 17.82 12.57 12.97
C ALA A 333 18.42 12.74 11.56
N GLU A 334 19.63 12.22 11.38
CA GLU A 334 20.29 12.21 10.07
C GLU A 334 19.52 11.25 9.14
N PRO A 335 19.14 11.68 7.90
CA PRO A 335 18.23 10.94 7.03
C PRO A 335 18.66 9.49 6.76
N LYS A 336 19.96 9.26 6.50
CA LYS A 336 20.47 7.91 6.26
C LYS A 336 20.36 7.02 7.50
N GLN A 337 20.59 7.59 8.69
CA GLN A 337 20.44 6.85 9.95
C GLN A 337 18.96 6.53 10.21
N ALA A 338 18.07 7.50 10.05
CA ALA A 338 16.63 7.27 10.18
C ALA A 338 16.13 6.16 9.22
N ALA A 339 16.57 6.19 7.95
CA ALA A 339 16.29 5.15 6.97
C ALA A 339 16.78 3.77 7.43
N ASN A 340 18.03 3.66 7.88
CA ASN A 340 18.63 2.41 8.36
C ASN A 340 17.90 1.84 9.59
N TRP A 341 17.41 2.71 10.48
CA TRP A 341 16.63 2.29 11.64
C TRP A 341 15.25 1.79 11.28
N LEU A 342 14.57 2.50 10.39
CA LEU A 342 13.24 2.11 9.94
C LEU A 342 13.28 0.81 9.13
N MET A 343 14.16 0.72 8.14
CA MET A 343 14.25 -0.44 7.26
C MET A 343 14.83 -1.70 7.94
N GLY A 344 15.57 -1.55 9.03
CA GLY A 344 16.09 -2.66 9.81
C GLY A 344 15.24 -2.95 11.04
N PRO A 345 15.58 -2.40 12.23
CA PRO A 345 14.93 -2.75 13.49
C PRO A 345 13.43 -2.55 13.50
N VAL A 346 12.91 -1.42 12.97
CA VAL A 346 11.47 -1.09 13.04
C VAL A 346 10.64 -2.02 12.13
N LEU A 347 11.04 -2.22 10.87
CA LEU A 347 10.33 -3.15 9.98
C LEU A 347 10.41 -4.60 10.47
N ALA A 348 11.51 -5.00 11.14
CA ALA A 348 11.62 -6.32 11.75
C ALA A 348 10.59 -6.51 12.87
N GLN A 349 10.38 -5.50 13.72
CA GLN A 349 9.37 -5.53 14.77
C GLN A 349 7.96 -5.53 14.21
N LEU A 350 7.66 -4.71 13.21
CA LEU A 350 6.36 -4.72 12.52
C LEU A 350 6.04 -6.11 11.97
N SER A 351 7.01 -6.74 11.30
CA SER A 351 6.86 -8.09 10.77
C SER A 351 6.66 -9.14 11.86
N ALA A 352 7.43 -9.07 12.96
CA ALA A 352 7.33 -10.02 14.06
C ALA A 352 5.96 -9.97 14.78
N HIS A 353 5.35 -8.78 14.85
CA HIS A 353 4.05 -8.57 15.49
C HIS A 353 2.87 -8.61 14.50
N GLY A 354 3.12 -8.78 13.20
CA GLY A 354 2.09 -8.77 12.16
C GLY A 354 1.36 -7.43 12.05
N LEU A 355 2.04 -6.32 12.35
CA LEU A 355 1.48 -4.96 12.35
C LEU A 355 1.81 -4.24 11.04
N GLU A 356 0.90 -3.35 10.62
CA GLU A 356 1.18 -2.34 9.61
C GLU A 356 1.79 -1.08 10.27
N ALA A 357 2.53 -0.27 9.50
CA ALA A 357 3.19 0.92 10.04
C ALA A 357 2.22 1.93 10.69
N ARG A 358 0.95 1.95 10.26
CA ARG A 358 -0.09 2.82 10.84
C ARG A 358 -0.55 2.39 12.25
N ASP A 359 -0.35 1.11 12.60
CA ASP A 359 -0.80 0.52 13.86
C ASP A 359 0.32 0.44 14.91
N MET A 360 1.50 0.95 14.56
CA MET A 360 2.69 0.96 15.39
C MET A 360 2.54 1.92 16.56
N ALA A 361 2.82 1.47 17.78
CA ALA A 361 2.81 2.31 18.97
C ALA A 361 4.05 3.22 19.02
N LEU A 362 5.23 2.72 18.61
CA LEU A 362 6.47 3.49 18.59
C LEU A 362 6.27 4.81 17.84
N THR A 363 6.79 5.91 18.38
CA THR A 363 6.64 7.25 17.80
C THR A 363 7.97 7.80 17.21
N PRO A 364 7.91 8.77 16.27
CA PRO A 364 9.10 9.42 15.73
C PRO A 364 10.00 10.08 16.79
N PRO A 365 9.49 10.75 17.86
CA PRO A 365 10.34 11.27 18.93
C PRO A 365 11.17 10.19 19.62
N THR A 366 10.57 9.04 19.93
CA THR A 366 11.25 7.92 20.58
C THR A 366 12.38 7.37 19.71
N LEU A 367 12.13 7.19 18.41
CA LEU A 367 13.16 6.73 17.47
C LEU A 367 14.27 7.79 17.28
N ALA A 368 13.90 9.07 17.13
CA ALA A 368 14.87 10.16 17.02
C ALA A 368 15.78 10.23 18.25
N ARG A 369 15.22 10.05 19.45
CA ARG A 369 16.01 10.00 20.70
C ARG A 369 16.98 8.82 20.73
N LEU A 370 16.55 7.64 20.31
CA LEU A 370 17.44 6.47 20.18
C LEU A 370 18.60 6.74 19.22
N ILE A 371 18.33 7.30 18.05
CA ILE A 371 19.34 7.65 17.07
C ILE A 371 20.32 8.66 17.65
N GLN A 372 19.82 9.66 18.38
CA GLN A 372 20.65 10.66 19.03
C GLN A 372 21.56 10.07 20.09
N LEU A 373 21.08 9.16 20.95
CA LEU A 373 21.90 8.49 21.98
C LEU A 373 23.04 7.66 21.37
N VAL A 374 22.79 7.04 20.22
CA VAL A 374 23.85 6.33 19.49
C VAL A 374 24.86 7.31 18.89
N LYS A 375 24.41 8.42 18.32
CA LYS A 375 25.28 9.48 17.77
C LYS A 375 26.15 10.12 18.83
N GLU A 376 25.60 10.33 20.03
CA GLU A 376 26.32 10.86 21.21
C GLU A 376 27.29 9.85 21.85
N GLY A 377 27.31 8.60 21.37
CA GLY A 377 28.12 7.54 21.97
C GLY A 377 27.61 7.06 23.34
N ARG A 378 26.41 7.45 23.75
CA ARG A 378 25.81 7.02 25.03
C ARG A 378 25.23 5.61 24.96
N LEU A 379 24.90 5.13 23.76
CA LEU A 379 24.52 3.75 23.47
C LEU A 379 25.33 3.24 22.27
N ASN A 380 25.74 1.98 22.30
CA ASN A 380 26.15 1.32 21.07
C ASN A 380 24.91 0.85 20.28
N ARG A 381 25.09 0.62 18.96
CA ARG A 381 23.98 0.27 18.08
C ARG A 381 23.23 -1.00 18.52
N ASN A 382 23.93 -2.03 18.96
CA ASN A 382 23.29 -3.29 19.36
C ASN A 382 22.42 -3.11 20.62
N THR A 383 22.90 -2.35 21.59
CA THR A 383 22.14 -2.01 22.80
C THR A 383 20.92 -1.15 22.43
N ALA A 384 21.09 -0.16 21.54
CA ALA A 384 19.99 0.69 21.10
C ALA A 384 18.90 -0.10 20.34
N VAL A 385 19.27 -1.11 19.54
CA VAL A 385 18.30 -2.02 18.90
C VAL A 385 17.47 -2.76 19.95
N ARG A 386 18.10 -3.30 20.99
CA ARG A 386 17.41 -3.97 22.11
C ARG A 386 16.48 -3.02 22.88
N VAL A 387 16.90 -1.76 23.06
CA VAL A 387 16.05 -0.73 23.66
C VAL A 387 14.84 -0.45 22.76
N CYS A 388 15.05 -0.30 21.43
CA CYS A 388 13.98 -0.12 20.46
C CYS A 388 12.94 -1.26 20.55
N GLU A 389 13.40 -2.51 20.57
CA GLU A 389 12.54 -3.69 20.72
C GLU A 389 11.73 -3.64 22.01
N ALA A 390 12.35 -3.26 23.13
CA ALA A 390 11.69 -3.21 24.43
C ALA A 390 10.63 -2.11 24.56
N VAL A 391 10.79 -0.97 23.85
CA VAL A 391 9.85 0.14 23.88
C VAL A 391 8.87 0.15 22.70
N PHE A 392 9.00 -0.79 21.76
CA PHE A 392 8.26 -0.80 20.50
C PHE A 392 6.73 -0.83 20.69
N GLU A 393 6.23 -1.64 21.61
CA GLU A 393 4.78 -1.83 21.86
C GLU A 393 4.18 -0.76 22.77
N THR A 394 5.02 -0.05 23.56
CA THR A 394 4.55 0.86 24.61
C THR A 394 4.91 2.31 24.39
N ASP A 395 5.79 2.59 23.41
CA ASP A 395 6.42 3.90 23.18
C ASP A 395 7.05 4.48 24.48
N GLY A 396 7.69 3.58 25.26
CA GLY A 396 8.25 3.92 26.56
C GLY A 396 9.38 4.94 26.47
N ASP A 397 9.60 5.68 27.57
CA ASP A 397 10.71 6.64 27.68
C ASP A 397 12.06 5.93 27.60
N VAL A 398 12.80 6.24 26.52
CA VAL A 398 14.10 5.65 26.21
C VAL A 398 15.15 5.96 27.28
N ASP A 399 15.22 7.21 27.76
CA ASP A 399 16.21 7.62 28.76
C ASP A 399 15.92 6.94 30.11
N ALA A 400 14.66 6.85 30.50
CA ALA A 400 14.24 6.12 31.71
C ALA A 400 14.57 4.62 31.60
N TYR A 401 14.30 4.00 30.43
CA TYR A 401 14.60 2.59 30.20
C TYR A 401 16.10 2.32 30.28
N VAL A 402 16.91 3.15 29.61
CA VAL A 402 18.38 3.05 29.61
C VAL A 402 18.93 3.19 31.04
N ALA A 403 18.42 4.15 31.82
CA ALA A 403 18.84 4.36 33.20
C ALA A 403 18.47 3.18 34.12
N ALA A 404 17.22 2.70 34.05
CA ALA A 404 16.71 1.61 34.86
C ALA A 404 17.48 0.28 34.65
N HIS A 405 17.96 0.05 33.41
CA HIS A 405 18.69 -1.18 33.07
C HIS A 405 20.21 -1.00 33.03
N GLY A 406 20.74 0.18 33.36
CA GLY A 406 22.16 0.46 33.38
C GLY A 406 22.85 0.25 32.03
N LEU A 407 22.16 0.64 30.91
CA LEU A 407 22.62 0.35 29.55
C LEU A 407 23.50 1.46 28.94
N ALA A 408 23.64 2.60 29.63
CA ALA A 408 24.47 3.71 29.16
C ALA A 408 25.92 3.27 28.97
N GLN A 409 26.57 3.68 27.87
CA GLN A 409 27.98 3.45 27.66
C GLN A 409 28.78 4.24 28.69
N VAL A 410 29.76 3.55 29.28
CA VAL A 410 30.75 4.17 30.12
C VAL A 410 31.78 4.90 29.22
N SER A 411 31.63 6.21 29.13
CA SER A 411 32.57 7.08 28.41
C SER A 411 33.58 7.75 29.34
N ASP A 412 33.55 7.44 30.64
CA ASP A 412 34.48 7.94 31.60
C ASP A 412 35.84 7.22 31.43
N ALA A 413 36.79 7.93 30.80
CA ALA A 413 38.13 7.44 30.58
C ALA A 413 38.83 7.04 31.90
N GLY A 414 38.47 7.67 33.02
CA GLY A 414 38.98 7.35 34.32
C GLY A 414 38.54 5.97 34.82
N LEU A 415 37.26 5.66 34.66
CA LEU A 415 36.72 4.34 35.02
C LEU A 415 37.29 3.23 34.12
N VAL A 416 37.39 3.51 32.81
CA VAL A 416 38.00 2.58 31.85
C VAL A 416 39.48 2.34 32.20
N ALA A 417 40.21 3.39 32.58
CA ALA A 417 41.62 3.28 32.98
C ALA A 417 41.82 2.42 34.23
N GLN A 418 40.95 2.57 35.24
CA GLN A 418 40.99 1.71 36.46
C GLN A 418 40.71 0.24 36.12
N VAL A 419 39.72 -0.05 35.28
CA VAL A 419 39.45 -1.44 34.87
C VAL A 419 40.56 -2.02 34.02
N VAL A 420 41.17 -1.22 33.14
CA VAL A 420 42.34 -1.61 32.36
C VAL A 420 43.50 -1.98 33.28
N GLU A 421 43.82 -1.15 34.27
CA GLU A 421 44.86 -1.43 35.27
C GLU A 421 44.61 -2.75 36.01
N GLN A 422 43.39 -2.98 36.47
CA GLN A 422 43.01 -4.24 37.12
C GLN A 422 43.18 -5.45 36.19
N VAL A 423 42.78 -5.33 34.94
CA VAL A 423 42.91 -6.42 33.94
C VAL A 423 44.38 -6.68 33.61
N LEU A 424 45.20 -5.65 33.47
CA LEU A 424 46.64 -5.80 33.23
C LEU A 424 47.31 -6.49 34.38
N SER A 425 47.03 -6.07 35.63
CA SER A 425 47.58 -6.67 36.85
C SER A 425 47.14 -8.13 37.03
N ALA A 426 45.92 -8.48 36.65
CA ALA A 426 45.39 -9.85 36.76
C ALA A 426 45.85 -10.79 35.63
N ASN A 427 46.44 -10.26 34.56
CA ASN A 427 46.81 -11.03 33.35
C ASN A 427 48.29 -10.79 32.93
N GLU A 428 49.23 -10.76 33.88
CA GLU A 428 50.66 -10.49 33.66
C GLU A 428 51.27 -11.33 32.51
N LYS A 429 50.85 -12.59 32.38
CA LYS A 429 51.31 -13.48 31.32
C LYS A 429 50.87 -12.97 29.94
N SER A 430 49.66 -12.49 29.80
CA SER A 430 49.16 -11.95 28.53
C SER A 430 49.82 -10.61 28.18
N VAL A 431 50.14 -9.81 29.18
CA VAL A 431 50.92 -8.58 29.03
C VAL A 431 52.32 -8.90 28.50
N ALA A 432 53.05 -9.89 29.11
CA ALA A 432 54.33 -10.33 28.65
C ALA A 432 54.31 -10.92 27.22
N ASP A 433 53.24 -11.68 26.89
CA ASP A 433 53.03 -12.22 25.54
C ASP A 433 52.84 -11.10 24.50
N TYR A 434 52.08 -10.05 24.83
CA TYR A 434 51.94 -8.89 23.97
C TYR A 434 53.28 -8.16 23.73
N ARG A 435 54.01 -7.92 24.79
CA ARG A 435 55.35 -7.29 24.71
C ARG A 435 56.38 -8.14 23.93
N SER A 436 56.17 -9.45 23.87
CA SER A 436 56.98 -10.35 23.02
C SER A 436 56.56 -10.38 21.54
N GLY A 437 55.58 -9.53 21.15
CA GLY A 437 55.10 -9.39 19.76
C GLY A 437 53.92 -10.28 19.39
N LYS A 438 53.21 -10.92 20.35
CA LYS A 438 52.02 -11.75 20.08
C LYS A 438 50.76 -10.89 20.06
N GLU A 439 50.36 -10.37 18.89
CA GLU A 439 49.19 -9.50 18.73
C GLU A 439 47.87 -10.10 19.25
N LYS A 440 47.74 -11.43 19.24
CA LYS A 440 46.53 -12.12 19.77
C LYS A 440 46.29 -11.86 21.26
N ALA A 441 47.38 -11.60 22.03
CA ALA A 441 47.27 -11.28 23.45
C ALA A 441 46.58 -9.93 23.69
N PHE A 442 46.78 -8.95 22.81
CA PHE A 442 46.09 -7.67 22.88
C PHE A 442 44.57 -7.84 22.72
N GLY A 443 44.15 -8.64 21.75
CA GLY A 443 42.71 -8.96 21.55
C GLY A 443 42.09 -9.64 22.76
N PHE A 444 42.82 -10.52 23.43
CA PHE A 444 42.39 -11.15 24.68
C PHE A 444 42.23 -10.13 25.82
N LEU A 445 43.19 -9.22 26.03
CA LEU A 445 43.12 -8.16 27.04
C LEU A 445 41.91 -7.22 26.77
N VAL A 446 41.69 -6.80 25.54
CA VAL A 446 40.49 -6.02 25.15
C VAL A 446 39.22 -6.79 25.53
N GLY A 447 39.15 -8.09 25.24
CA GLY A 447 38.03 -8.94 25.59
C GLY A 447 37.77 -9.02 27.10
N GLN A 448 38.80 -9.08 27.93
CA GLN A 448 38.69 -9.10 29.40
C GLN A 448 38.17 -7.77 29.95
N VAL A 449 38.71 -6.63 29.47
CA VAL A 449 38.23 -5.29 29.85
C VAL A 449 36.76 -5.12 29.46
N MET A 450 36.41 -5.47 28.22
CA MET A 450 35.02 -5.42 27.74
C MET A 450 34.08 -6.29 28.58
N ARG A 451 34.53 -7.46 29.04
CA ARG A 451 33.74 -8.34 29.92
C ARG A 451 33.50 -7.71 31.28
N GLN A 452 34.55 -7.13 31.91
CA GLN A 452 34.41 -6.46 33.20
C GLN A 452 33.49 -5.22 33.11
N LEU A 453 33.56 -4.47 32.02
CA LEU A 453 32.70 -3.34 31.73
C LEU A 453 31.33 -3.76 31.14
N ARG A 454 31.01 -5.07 31.14
CA ARG A 454 29.74 -5.64 30.65
C ARG A 454 29.35 -5.17 29.22
N GLY A 455 30.36 -4.89 28.38
CA GLY A 455 30.15 -4.37 27.03
C GLY A 455 29.73 -2.90 26.96
N GLN A 456 29.76 -2.18 28.08
CA GLN A 456 29.28 -0.79 28.18
C GLN A 456 30.32 0.26 27.74
N ALA A 457 31.58 -0.12 27.53
CA ALA A 457 32.59 0.78 27.01
C ALA A 457 32.73 0.70 25.48
N ALA A 458 33.08 1.83 24.84
CA ALA A 458 33.40 1.83 23.43
C ALA A 458 34.68 1.06 23.17
N PRO A 459 34.73 0.05 22.28
CA PRO A 459 35.95 -0.74 22.02
C PRO A 459 37.14 0.10 21.60
N ALA A 460 36.92 1.23 20.93
CA ALA A 460 37.96 2.17 20.55
C ALA A 460 38.63 2.84 21.77
N VAL A 461 37.83 3.28 22.75
CA VAL A 461 38.31 3.87 23.99
C VAL A 461 39.10 2.85 24.82
N VAL A 462 38.59 1.62 24.95
CA VAL A 462 39.27 0.52 25.65
C VAL A 462 40.61 0.22 24.97
N ARG A 463 40.67 0.16 23.64
CA ARG A 463 41.91 -0.08 22.90
C ARG A 463 42.92 1.04 23.12
N GLN A 464 42.47 2.29 23.07
CA GLN A 464 43.34 3.45 23.27
C GLN A 464 43.94 3.46 24.67
N VAL A 465 43.13 3.33 25.70
CA VAL A 465 43.59 3.30 27.10
C VAL A 465 44.48 2.11 27.39
N LEU A 466 44.18 0.93 26.81
CA LEU A 466 45.04 -0.23 26.91
C LEU A 466 46.42 0.01 26.27
N LEU A 467 46.49 0.64 25.11
CA LEU A 467 47.75 0.97 24.44
C LEU A 467 48.59 1.99 25.26
N GLU A 468 47.92 3.01 25.78
CA GLU A 468 48.55 4.03 26.62
C GLU A 468 49.17 3.39 27.88
N GLN A 469 48.40 2.60 28.63
CA GLN A 469 48.93 1.96 29.87
C GLN A 469 49.93 0.86 29.61
N LEU A 470 49.86 0.14 28.49
CA LEU A 470 50.88 -0.84 28.09
C LEU A 470 52.19 -0.18 27.66
N ALA A 471 52.15 1.09 27.23
CA ALA A 471 53.33 1.88 26.85
C ALA A 471 54.00 2.57 28.06
N GLU A 472 53.20 2.88 29.11
CA GLU A 472 53.69 3.54 30.35
C GLU A 472 54.34 2.57 31.35
N GLN A 473 54.08 1.30 31.27
CA GLN A 473 54.67 0.22 32.09
C GLN A 473 55.84 -0.49 31.36
#